data_6b2bd2d14a1ce76d689755ac6d91ae78
#
_entry.id   6b2bd2d14a1ce76d689755ac6d91ae78
#
_cell.length_a   1.000
_cell.length_b   1.000
_cell.length_c   1.000
_cell.angle_alpha   90.00
_cell.angle_beta   90.00
_cell.angle_gamma   90.00
#
_symmetry.space_group_name_H-M   'P 1'
#
loop_
_entity.id
_entity.type
_entity.pdbx_description
1 polymer ?
#
loop_
_entity_poly.entity_id
_entity_poly.type
_entity_poly.pdbx_seq_one_letter_code
_entity_poly.pdbx_strand_id
1 'polypeptide(L)'
;MPGFVVHLPEVDEGLSQDQEYCLLVEDGRERRIRFHDYGEIYSVRGLYEKLFADLLKCSSPEMIATLLTEEVERAGESVADLHVLDLGAGNGMVGEQLRARGVERLVAVDIIEEAADAARRDRPDVYERYHVGDISDLPEDAANDLAARDITCLTCVAALGFGDIPPAAFLAAYDLVPSGGWVAFNIKDTFLDKATGSAFAALIREMIGDGRLRVCTQRTYTHRLSVSGDKLPYVAIVARKP
;
A
#
# COMPACT_ATOMS: atom_id res chain seq x y z
N MET A 1 3.60 26.79 -4.61
CA MET A 1 4.60 25.79 -5.04
C MET A 1 5.24 25.24 -3.79
N PRO A 2 5.56 23.94 -3.69
CA PRO A 2 6.29 23.47 -2.53
C PRO A 2 7.61 24.24 -2.42
N GLY A 3 7.96 24.67 -1.21
CA GLY A 3 9.19 25.43 -0.94
C GLY A 3 10.46 24.57 -0.95
N PHE A 4 10.43 23.41 -1.61
CA PHE A 4 11.54 22.47 -1.67
C PHE A 4 11.82 21.97 -3.10
N VAL A 5 13.03 21.45 -3.31
CA VAL A 5 13.46 20.74 -4.54
C VAL A 5 13.90 19.33 -4.13
N VAL A 6 13.57 18.33 -4.97
CA VAL A 6 14.00 16.94 -4.79
C VAL A 6 14.90 16.55 -5.93
N HIS A 7 16.06 16.01 -5.61
CA HIS A 7 16.98 15.40 -6.56
C HIS A 7 17.11 13.90 -6.29
N LEU A 8 17.10 13.11 -7.34
CA LEU A 8 17.54 11.71 -7.25
C LEU A 8 19.08 11.68 -7.34
N PRO A 9 19.73 10.78 -6.60
CA PRO A 9 21.20 10.68 -6.68
C PRO A 9 21.65 10.27 -8.09
N GLU A 10 22.75 10.81 -8.55
CA GLU A 10 23.47 10.24 -9.68
C GLU A 10 24.18 8.98 -9.19
N VAL A 11 23.77 7.83 -9.70
CA VAL A 11 24.36 6.53 -9.33
C VAL A 11 24.84 5.82 -10.59
N ASP A 12 26.10 5.43 -10.60
CA ASP A 12 26.72 4.70 -11.71
C ASP A 12 26.34 3.19 -11.65
N GLU A 13 26.03 2.67 -10.46
CA GLU A 13 25.57 1.31 -10.22
C GLU A 13 24.23 1.34 -9.47
N GLY A 14 23.31 0.44 -9.82
CA GLY A 14 21.99 0.37 -9.21
C GLY A 14 22.09 0.09 -7.70
N LEU A 15 21.53 0.99 -6.89
CA LEU A 15 21.28 0.72 -5.49
C LEU A 15 20.21 -0.36 -5.37
N SER A 16 20.33 -1.23 -4.38
CA SER A 16 19.20 -2.11 -4.03
C SER A 16 18.03 -1.24 -3.56
N GLN A 17 16.81 -1.70 -3.78
CA GLN A 17 15.59 -0.91 -3.54
C GLN A 17 15.48 -0.42 -2.09
N ASP A 18 16.01 -1.16 -1.12
CA ASP A 18 16.08 -0.81 0.30
C ASP A 18 17.14 0.26 0.63
N GLN A 19 18.08 0.52 -0.29
CA GLN A 19 19.15 1.51 -0.15
C GLN A 19 18.85 2.82 -0.87
N GLU A 20 17.77 2.87 -1.67
CA GLU A 20 17.41 4.07 -2.43
C GLU A 20 17.09 5.27 -1.53
N TYR A 21 17.43 6.46 -2.03
CA TYR A 21 17.23 7.72 -1.30
C TYR A 21 17.02 8.88 -2.27
N CYS A 22 16.55 10.00 -1.75
CA CYS A 22 16.56 11.29 -2.44
C CYS A 22 17.36 12.34 -1.65
N LEU A 23 17.69 13.42 -2.31
CA LEU A 23 18.25 14.63 -1.73
C LEU A 23 17.14 15.68 -1.72
N LEU A 24 16.71 16.10 -0.54
CA LEU A 24 15.75 17.16 -0.34
C LEU A 24 16.48 18.47 -0.05
N VAL A 25 16.22 19.50 -0.85
CA VAL A 25 16.73 20.86 -0.64
C VAL A 25 15.57 21.74 -0.20
N GLU A 26 15.64 22.25 1.03
CA GLU A 26 14.66 23.14 1.63
C GLU A 26 15.39 24.28 2.36
N ASP A 27 15.02 25.53 2.12
CA ASP A 27 15.65 26.72 2.68
C ASP A 27 17.19 26.77 2.48
N GLY A 28 17.67 26.29 1.33
CA GLY A 28 19.09 26.22 0.99
C GLY A 28 19.89 25.15 1.73
N ARG A 29 19.23 24.29 2.49
CA ARG A 29 19.84 23.14 3.17
C ARG A 29 19.48 21.86 2.44
N GLU A 30 20.51 21.05 2.18
CA GLU A 30 20.33 19.72 1.60
C GLU A 30 20.35 18.67 2.71
N ARG A 31 19.42 17.70 2.62
CA ARG A 31 19.41 16.50 3.46
C ARG A 31 19.07 15.27 2.63
N ARG A 32 19.71 14.16 2.98
CA ARG A 32 19.44 12.85 2.41
C ARG A 32 18.30 12.19 3.17
N ILE A 33 17.28 11.68 2.44
CA ILE A 33 16.15 10.91 3.00
C ILE A 33 16.08 9.57 2.26
N ARG A 34 16.15 8.46 2.99
CA ARG A 34 15.96 7.12 2.40
C ARG A 34 14.48 6.91 2.07
N PHE A 35 14.19 6.09 1.06
CA PHE A 35 12.80 5.84 0.63
C PHE A 35 11.97 5.10 1.68
N HIS A 36 12.59 4.39 2.62
CA HIS A 36 11.93 3.74 3.76
C HIS A 36 11.85 4.62 5.02
N ASP A 37 12.37 5.84 5.02
CA ASP A 37 12.21 6.79 6.11
C ASP A 37 10.86 7.54 5.92
N TYR A 38 9.77 6.76 5.90
CA TYR A 38 8.42 7.25 5.55
C TYR A 38 7.94 8.39 6.46
N GLY A 39 8.24 8.34 7.77
CA GLY A 39 7.91 9.43 8.69
C GLY A 39 8.47 10.78 8.24
N GLU A 40 9.76 10.80 7.80
CA GLU A 40 10.36 12.02 7.26
C GLU A 40 9.69 12.46 5.96
N ILE A 41 9.39 11.51 5.06
CA ILE A 41 8.78 11.81 3.77
C ILE A 41 7.37 12.39 3.95
N TYR A 42 6.54 11.80 4.81
CA TYR A 42 5.18 12.26 5.08
C TYR A 42 5.14 13.60 5.81
N SER A 43 6.15 13.89 6.65
CA SER A 43 6.26 15.18 7.36
C SER A 43 6.40 16.37 6.42
N VAL A 44 6.95 16.18 5.22
CA VAL A 44 7.11 17.24 4.22
C VAL A 44 5.96 17.22 3.23
N ARG A 45 5.13 18.28 3.27
CA ARG A 45 3.92 18.37 2.42
C ARG A 45 4.25 18.23 0.93
N GLY A 46 3.65 17.21 0.28
CA GLY A 46 3.79 16.96 -1.15
C GLY A 46 5.10 16.28 -1.55
N LEU A 47 5.96 15.92 -0.59
CA LEU A 47 7.21 15.22 -0.90
C LEU A 47 6.95 13.81 -1.42
N TYR A 48 6.00 13.09 -0.79
CA TYR A 48 5.66 11.72 -1.19
C TYR A 48 5.17 11.67 -2.66
N GLU A 49 4.24 12.54 -3.03
CA GLU A 49 3.72 12.64 -4.40
C GLU A 49 4.82 13.05 -5.37
N LYS A 50 5.62 14.07 -5.00
CA LYS A 50 6.73 14.53 -5.84
C LYS A 50 7.73 13.42 -6.12
N LEU A 51 8.08 12.65 -5.10
CA LEU A 51 9.06 11.58 -5.19
C LEU A 51 8.47 10.37 -5.93
N PHE A 52 7.42 9.77 -5.38
CA PHE A 52 6.94 8.48 -5.88
C PHE A 52 6.03 8.59 -7.10
N ALA A 53 5.12 9.56 -7.16
CA ALA A 53 4.25 9.72 -8.32
C ALA A 53 4.93 10.47 -9.47
N ASP A 54 5.54 11.63 -9.20
CA ASP A 54 6.08 12.48 -10.25
C ASP A 54 7.43 11.99 -10.79
N LEU A 55 8.40 11.70 -9.91
CA LEU A 55 9.76 11.33 -10.32
C LEU A 55 9.86 9.84 -10.64
N LEU A 56 9.44 8.99 -9.73
CA LEU A 56 9.58 7.54 -9.85
C LEU A 56 8.41 6.85 -10.57
N LYS A 57 7.36 7.58 -10.94
CA LYS A 57 6.23 7.08 -11.72
C LYS A 57 5.53 5.88 -11.09
N CYS A 58 5.30 5.90 -9.78
CA CYS A 58 4.59 4.83 -9.08
C CYS A 58 3.15 4.72 -9.60
N SER A 59 2.79 3.52 -10.07
CA SER A 59 1.46 3.23 -10.62
C SER A 59 0.63 2.27 -9.75
N SER A 60 1.15 1.83 -8.60
CA SER A 60 0.50 0.81 -7.79
C SER A 60 -0.87 1.19 -7.25
N PRO A 61 -1.11 2.41 -6.76
CA PRO A 61 -2.44 2.81 -6.30
C PRO A 61 -3.50 2.66 -7.40
N GLU A 62 -3.22 3.16 -8.60
CA GLU A 62 -4.11 3.05 -9.75
C GLU A 62 -4.28 1.59 -10.21
N MET A 63 -3.19 0.84 -10.31
CA MET A 63 -3.20 -0.56 -10.77
C MET A 63 -4.08 -1.44 -9.88
N ILE A 64 -3.89 -1.38 -8.55
CA ILE A 64 -4.65 -2.21 -7.62
C ILE A 64 -6.12 -1.78 -7.59
N ALA A 65 -6.41 -0.47 -7.53
CA ALA A 65 -7.79 0.00 -7.55
C ALA A 65 -8.51 -0.42 -8.84
N THR A 66 -7.84 -0.31 -10.00
CA THR A 66 -8.42 -0.74 -11.29
C THR A 66 -8.71 -2.24 -11.29
N LEU A 67 -7.72 -3.09 -10.94
CA LEU A 67 -7.92 -4.54 -10.96
C LEU A 67 -8.99 -4.99 -9.98
N LEU A 68 -9.03 -4.41 -8.77
CA LEU A 68 -10.05 -4.74 -7.79
C LEU A 68 -11.45 -4.42 -8.32
N THR A 69 -11.65 -3.21 -8.85
CA THR A 69 -12.96 -2.80 -9.34
C THR A 69 -13.40 -3.62 -10.56
N GLU A 70 -12.50 -3.92 -11.50
CA GLU A 70 -12.76 -4.82 -12.63
C GLU A 70 -13.21 -6.22 -12.18
N GLU A 71 -12.59 -6.79 -11.14
CA GLU A 71 -12.95 -8.13 -10.63
C GLU A 71 -14.29 -8.12 -9.86
N VAL A 72 -14.55 -7.06 -9.07
CA VAL A 72 -15.84 -6.89 -8.37
C VAL A 72 -16.99 -6.81 -9.38
N GLU A 73 -16.85 -5.96 -10.40
CA GLU A 73 -17.87 -5.82 -11.46
C GLU A 73 -18.03 -7.11 -12.28
N ARG A 74 -16.93 -7.81 -12.58
CA ARG A 74 -16.98 -9.11 -13.27
C ARG A 74 -17.71 -10.19 -12.47
N ALA A 75 -17.66 -10.10 -11.14
CA ALA A 75 -18.42 -10.97 -10.25
C ALA A 75 -19.92 -10.58 -10.17
N GLY A 76 -20.33 -9.49 -10.80
CA GLY A 76 -21.70 -8.97 -10.75
C GLY A 76 -22.00 -8.21 -9.45
N GLU A 77 -20.96 -7.77 -8.74
CA GLU A 77 -21.06 -7.03 -7.48
C GLU A 77 -20.85 -5.53 -7.73
N SER A 78 -21.29 -4.70 -6.79
CA SER A 78 -21.10 -3.24 -6.86
C SER A 78 -19.89 -2.82 -6.04
N VAL A 79 -19.03 -1.99 -6.60
CA VAL A 79 -17.90 -1.40 -5.86
C VAL A 79 -18.37 -0.48 -4.72
N ALA A 80 -19.57 0.09 -4.81
CA ALA A 80 -20.17 0.91 -3.77
C ALA A 80 -20.54 0.09 -2.51
N ASP A 81 -20.72 -1.22 -2.66
CA ASP A 81 -21.03 -2.12 -1.55
C ASP A 81 -19.78 -2.55 -0.76
N LEU A 82 -18.59 -2.25 -1.28
CA LEU A 82 -17.36 -2.57 -0.58
C LEU A 82 -17.18 -1.69 0.67
N HIS A 83 -16.80 -2.33 1.77
CA HIS A 83 -16.24 -1.66 2.92
C HIS A 83 -14.76 -2.05 3.01
N VAL A 84 -13.90 -1.13 2.61
CA VAL A 84 -12.48 -1.41 2.43
C VAL A 84 -11.67 -1.05 3.66
N LEU A 85 -10.88 -2.01 4.14
CA LEU A 85 -9.76 -1.78 5.05
C LEU A 85 -8.49 -1.62 4.22
N ASP A 86 -7.87 -0.44 4.29
CA ASP A 86 -6.60 -0.14 3.63
C ASP A 86 -5.46 -0.26 4.64
N LEU A 87 -4.67 -1.33 4.55
CA LEU A 87 -3.56 -1.64 5.45
C LEU A 87 -2.24 -1.09 4.89
N GLY A 88 -1.54 -0.30 5.70
CA GLY A 88 -0.38 0.47 5.25
C GLY A 88 -0.82 1.61 4.33
N ALA A 89 -1.88 2.32 4.73
CA ALA A 89 -2.58 3.29 3.90
C ALA A 89 -1.75 4.52 3.50
N GLY A 90 -0.67 4.80 4.24
CA GLY A 90 0.19 5.94 3.97
C GLY A 90 -0.59 7.26 3.96
N ASN A 91 -0.28 8.11 3.00
CA ASN A 91 -0.99 9.39 2.83
C ASN A 91 -2.32 9.30 2.05
N GLY A 92 -2.84 8.07 1.81
CA GLY A 92 -4.17 7.85 1.27
C GLY A 92 -4.28 7.80 -0.26
N MET A 93 -3.18 7.63 -1.00
CA MET A 93 -3.24 7.57 -2.47
C MET A 93 -4.07 6.38 -2.99
N VAL A 94 -4.04 5.25 -2.31
CA VAL A 94 -4.85 4.07 -2.66
C VAL A 94 -6.33 4.37 -2.43
N GLY A 95 -6.66 4.90 -1.25
CA GLY A 95 -8.02 5.29 -0.92
C GLY A 95 -8.60 6.32 -1.89
N GLU A 96 -7.81 7.32 -2.33
CA GLU A 96 -8.19 8.29 -3.36
C GLU A 96 -8.57 7.61 -4.67
N GLN A 97 -7.77 6.63 -5.12
CA GLN A 97 -8.06 5.86 -6.33
C GLN A 97 -9.32 5.00 -6.21
N LEU A 98 -9.57 4.43 -5.03
CA LEU A 98 -10.78 3.65 -4.75
C LEU A 98 -12.02 4.56 -4.71
N ARG A 99 -11.95 5.72 -4.04
CA ARG A 99 -13.01 6.73 -4.06
C ARG A 99 -13.38 7.16 -5.47
N ALA A 100 -12.38 7.45 -6.30
CA ALA A 100 -12.59 7.86 -7.70
C ALA A 100 -13.32 6.79 -8.54
N ARG A 101 -13.31 5.53 -8.08
CA ARG A 101 -13.99 4.37 -8.72
C ARG A 101 -15.31 4.00 -8.06
N GLY A 102 -15.77 4.79 -7.09
CA GLY A 102 -17.10 4.63 -6.48
C GLY A 102 -17.13 3.82 -5.18
N VAL A 103 -15.97 3.51 -4.58
CA VAL A 103 -15.95 2.93 -3.23
C VAL A 103 -16.34 4.00 -2.22
N GLU A 104 -17.39 3.75 -1.43
CA GLU A 104 -17.96 4.75 -0.52
C GLU A 104 -17.48 4.60 0.93
N ARG A 105 -17.08 3.39 1.35
CA ARG A 105 -16.69 3.10 2.74
C ARG A 105 -15.25 2.64 2.80
N LEU A 106 -14.38 3.48 3.38
CA LEU A 106 -12.96 3.19 3.57
C LEU A 106 -12.52 3.51 4.98
N VAL A 107 -11.78 2.59 5.58
CA VAL A 107 -11.06 2.77 6.83
C VAL A 107 -9.59 2.46 6.60
N ALA A 108 -8.70 3.20 7.25
CA ALA A 108 -7.26 3.05 7.10
C ALA A 108 -6.61 2.58 8.40
N VAL A 109 -5.54 1.81 8.24
CA VAL A 109 -4.60 1.48 9.32
C VAL A 109 -3.18 1.67 8.81
N ASP A 110 -2.37 2.38 9.57
CA ASP A 110 -0.93 2.52 9.34
C ASP A 110 -0.20 2.61 10.69
N ILE A 111 1.04 2.17 10.75
CA ILE A 111 1.84 2.24 11.97
C ILE A 111 2.46 3.64 12.17
N ILE A 112 2.50 4.47 11.12
CA ILE A 112 3.20 5.75 11.07
C ILE A 112 2.20 6.89 11.33
N GLU A 113 2.43 7.66 12.40
CA GLU A 113 1.57 8.80 12.74
C GLU A 113 1.59 9.89 11.67
N GLU A 114 2.78 10.18 11.12
CA GLU A 114 2.97 11.16 10.05
C GLU A 114 2.22 10.78 8.75
N ALA A 115 1.98 9.48 8.53
CA ALA A 115 1.15 9.02 7.42
C ALA A 115 -0.31 9.44 7.61
N ALA A 116 -0.85 9.26 8.82
CA ALA A 116 -2.20 9.69 9.16
C ALA A 116 -2.35 11.22 9.08
N ASP A 117 -1.34 11.97 9.54
CA ASP A 117 -1.32 13.43 9.44
C ASP A 117 -1.28 13.88 7.98
N ALA A 118 -0.47 13.21 7.16
CA ALA A 118 -0.40 13.48 5.72
C ALA A 118 -1.73 13.15 5.02
N ALA A 119 -2.37 12.02 5.34
CA ALA A 119 -3.67 11.68 4.80
C ALA A 119 -4.74 12.72 5.15
N ARG A 120 -4.83 13.12 6.40
CA ARG A 120 -5.77 14.18 6.86
C ARG A 120 -5.49 15.54 6.19
N ARG A 121 -4.22 15.87 5.97
CA ARG A 121 -3.81 17.13 5.34
C ARG A 121 -4.07 17.19 3.85
N ASP A 122 -3.76 16.09 3.14
CA ASP A 122 -3.70 16.06 1.67
C ASP A 122 -4.97 15.43 1.06
N ARG A 123 -5.67 14.55 1.81
CA ARG A 123 -6.87 13.78 1.38
C ARG A 123 -7.89 13.65 2.51
N PRO A 124 -8.42 14.77 3.05
CA PRO A 124 -9.22 14.79 4.30
C PRO A 124 -10.50 13.93 4.22
N ASP A 125 -11.06 13.74 3.02
CA ASP A 125 -12.36 13.10 2.83
C ASP A 125 -12.26 11.65 2.31
N VAL A 126 -11.05 11.07 2.29
CA VAL A 126 -10.85 9.72 1.74
C VAL A 126 -11.28 8.65 2.73
N TYR A 127 -10.85 8.72 3.97
CA TYR A 127 -11.16 7.70 4.97
C TYR A 127 -12.18 8.19 5.98
N GLU A 128 -13.14 7.31 6.34
CA GLU A 128 -14.08 7.56 7.46
C GLU A 128 -13.34 7.58 8.80
N ARG A 129 -12.33 6.73 8.94
CA ARG A 129 -11.44 6.61 10.09
C ARG A 129 -10.03 6.25 9.63
N TYR A 130 -9.06 6.72 10.37
CA TYR A 130 -7.66 6.39 10.21
C TYR A 130 -7.11 6.00 11.58
N HIS A 131 -6.75 4.74 11.77
CA HIS A 131 -6.16 4.22 13.00
C HIS A 131 -4.65 4.15 12.84
N VAL A 132 -3.92 4.63 13.85
CA VAL A 132 -2.46 4.55 13.91
C VAL A 132 -2.06 3.47 14.89
N GLY A 133 -1.29 2.49 14.41
CA GLY A 133 -0.76 1.41 15.22
C GLY A 133 -0.58 0.11 14.45
N ASP A 134 -0.01 -0.88 15.14
CA ASP A 134 0.08 -2.23 14.63
C ASP A 134 -1.30 -2.89 14.69
N ILE A 135 -1.85 -3.30 13.55
CA ILE A 135 -3.17 -3.91 13.47
C ILE A 135 -3.28 -5.21 14.28
N SER A 136 -2.16 -5.89 14.51
CA SER A 136 -2.13 -7.11 15.34
C SER A 136 -2.13 -6.82 16.86
N ASP A 137 -1.94 -5.55 17.25
CA ASP A 137 -1.88 -5.10 18.65
C ASP A 137 -2.45 -3.68 18.82
N LEU A 138 -3.59 -3.41 18.19
CA LEU A 138 -4.28 -2.13 18.32
C LEU A 138 -4.86 -1.92 19.71
N PRO A 139 -4.98 -0.68 20.20
CA PRO A 139 -5.79 -0.34 21.35
C PRO A 139 -7.22 -0.87 21.21
N GLU A 140 -7.82 -1.28 22.34
CA GLU A 140 -9.13 -1.95 22.39
C GLU A 140 -10.24 -1.17 21.65
N ASP A 141 -10.25 0.14 21.77
CA ASP A 141 -11.22 1.02 21.11
C ASP A 141 -11.08 1.00 19.58
N ALA A 142 -9.84 0.99 19.07
CA ALA A 142 -9.55 0.91 17.64
C ALA A 142 -9.88 -0.49 17.09
N ALA A 143 -9.51 -1.54 17.82
CA ALA A 143 -9.85 -2.92 17.45
C ALA A 143 -11.36 -3.14 17.39
N ASN A 144 -12.11 -2.64 18.39
CA ASN A 144 -13.57 -2.70 18.44
C ASN A 144 -14.23 -1.89 17.30
N ASP A 145 -13.70 -0.70 16.97
CA ASP A 145 -14.20 0.07 15.83
C ASP A 145 -14.03 -0.70 14.51
N LEU A 146 -12.87 -1.31 14.26
CA LEU A 146 -12.66 -2.14 13.08
C LEU A 146 -13.57 -3.35 13.03
N ALA A 147 -13.72 -4.06 14.16
CA ALA A 147 -14.56 -5.26 14.25
C ALA A 147 -16.06 -4.95 14.02
N ALA A 148 -16.51 -3.73 14.35
CA ALA A 148 -17.90 -3.29 14.15
C ALA A 148 -18.21 -2.83 12.72
N ARG A 149 -17.23 -2.78 11.81
CA ARG A 149 -17.36 -2.14 10.50
C ARG A 149 -17.74 -3.03 9.33
N ASP A 150 -18.12 -4.26 9.52
CA ASP A 150 -18.49 -5.17 8.41
C ASP A 150 -17.52 -5.06 7.20
N ILE A 151 -16.21 -5.12 7.46
CA ILE A 151 -15.15 -5.03 6.44
C ILE A 151 -15.36 -6.15 5.40
N THR A 152 -15.51 -5.82 4.13
CA THR A 152 -15.71 -6.79 3.03
C THR A 152 -14.52 -6.87 2.08
N CYS A 153 -13.55 -5.97 2.22
CA CYS A 153 -12.39 -5.91 1.35
C CYS A 153 -11.15 -5.46 2.12
N LEU A 154 -10.02 -6.12 1.88
CA LEU A 154 -8.69 -5.72 2.34
C LEU A 154 -7.87 -5.24 1.15
N THR A 155 -7.27 -4.05 1.27
CA THR A 155 -6.19 -3.60 0.38
C THR A 155 -4.88 -3.46 1.15
N CYS A 156 -3.74 -3.83 0.51
CA CYS A 156 -2.41 -3.62 1.04
C CYS A 156 -1.44 -3.35 -0.12
N VAL A 157 -1.07 -2.10 -0.33
CA VAL A 157 -0.44 -1.67 -1.57
C VAL A 157 0.90 -1.01 -1.33
N ALA A 158 1.94 -1.52 -2.02
CA ALA A 158 3.32 -1.03 -1.95
C ALA A 158 3.96 -1.09 -0.55
N ALA A 159 3.44 -1.94 0.32
CA ALA A 159 3.86 -2.07 1.71
C ALA A 159 4.33 -3.49 2.08
N LEU A 160 4.33 -4.43 1.12
CA LEU A 160 4.64 -5.83 1.38
C LEU A 160 6.01 -6.23 0.81
N GLY A 161 6.80 -6.94 1.62
CA GLY A 161 8.01 -7.62 1.16
C GLY A 161 9.33 -7.13 1.72
N PHE A 162 9.46 -5.88 2.16
CA PHE A 162 10.68 -5.34 2.78
C PHE A 162 10.65 -5.37 4.32
N GLY A 163 9.60 -5.94 4.91
CA GLY A 163 9.43 -6.02 6.37
C GLY A 163 8.61 -4.86 6.94
N ASP A 164 8.11 -3.97 6.10
CA ASP A 164 7.27 -2.83 6.52
C ASP A 164 5.94 -3.32 7.14
N ILE A 165 5.35 -4.38 6.55
CA ILE A 165 4.18 -5.07 7.12
C ILE A 165 4.55 -6.53 7.39
N PRO A 166 4.60 -6.96 8.67
CA PRO A 166 4.88 -8.34 9.01
C PRO A 166 3.69 -9.27 8.67
N PRO A 167 3.95 -10.57 8.45
CA PRO A 167 2.89 -11.57 8.19
C PRO A 167 1.74 -11.55 9.21
N ALA A 168 2.04 -11.33 10.49
CA ALA A 168 1.03 -11.27 11.56
C ALA A 168 0.04 -10.11 11.36
N ALA A 169 0.53 -8.93 10.98
CA ALA A 169 -0.31 -7.76 10.72
C ALA A 169 -1.22 -7.98 9.50
N PHE A 170 -0.69 -8.59 8.42
CA PHE A 170 -1.50 -8.94 7.26
C PHE A 170 -2.58 -9.97 7.62
N LEU A 171 -2.26 -11.00 8.41
CA LEU A 171 -3.23 -12.00 8.85
C LEU A 171 -4.30 -11.39 9.75
N ALA A 172 -3.95 -10.50 10.68
CA ALA A 172 -4.92 -9.81 11.52
C ALA A 172 -5.92 -8.99 10.69
N ALA A 173 -5.44 -8.27 9.66
CA ALA A 173 -6.30 -7.56 8.72
C ALA A 173 -7.15 -8.51 7.87
N TYR A 174 -6.57 -9.60 7.38
CA TYR A 174 -7.26 -10.62 6.62
C TYR A 174 -8.39 -11.29 7.42
N ASP A 175 -8.21 -11.50 8.72
CA ASP A 175 -9.20 -12.15 9.57
C ASP A 175 -10.45 -11.28 9.75
N LEU A 176 -10.37 -9.96 9.60
CA LEU A 176 -11.53 -9.06 9.60
C LEU A 176 -12.40 -9.20 8.35
N VAL A 177 -11.87 -9.74 7.25
CA VAL A 177 -12.62 -9.97 6.02
C VAL A 177 -13.43 -11.26 6.13
N PRO A 178 -14.74 -11.27 5.87
CA PRO A 178 -15.56 -12.48 5.91
C PRO A 178 -15.28 -13.41 4.72
N SER A 179 -15.76 -14.65 4.80
CA SER A 179 -15.81 -15.54 3.64
C SER A 179 -16.59 -14.88 2.50
N GLY A 180 -16.07 -15.00 1.29
CA GLY A 180 -16.56 -14.31 0.11
C GLY A 180 -16.01 -12.88 -0.07
N GLY A 181 -15.31 -12.32 0.92
CA GLY A 181 -14.73 -10.98 0.82
C GLY A 181 -13.51 -10.90 -0.10
N TRP A 182 -13.13 -9.68 -0.46
CA TRP A 182 -12.05 -9.38 -1.39
C TRP A 182 -10.73 -9.11 -0.69
N VAL A 183 -9.62 -9.48 -1.34
CA VAL A 183 -8.26 -9.15 -0.89
C VAL A 183 -7.47 -8.71 -2.11
N ALA A 184 -6.95 -7.48 -2.08
CA ALA A 184 -6.16 -6.91 -3.17
C ALA A 184 -4.83 -6.35 -2.67
N PHE A 185 -3.73 -6.78 -3.25
CA PHE A 185 -2.39 -6.36 -2.83
C PHE A 185 -1.41 -6.47 -3.98
N ASN A 186 -0.23 -5.92 -3.80
CA ASN A 186 0.88 -6.13 -4.70
C ASN A 186 2.14 -6.55 -3.94
N ILE A 187 2.99 -7.27 -4.63
CA ILE A 187 4.27 -7.73 -4.11
C ILE A 187 5.33 -7.68 -5.22
N LYS A 188 6.58 -7.45 -4.86
CA LYS A 188 7.69 -7.53 -5.81
C LYS A 188 7.73 -8.93 -6.44
N ASP A 189 7.89 -9.02 -7.76
CA ASP A 189 7.85 -10.29 -8.50
C ASP A 189 8.89 -11.29 -7.98
N THR A 190 10.11 -10.82 -7.68
CA THR A 190 11.19 -11.67 -7.15
C THR A 190 10.86 -12.26 -5.77
N PHE A 191 9.94 -11.67 -5.00
CA PHE A 191 9.53 -12.22 -3.70
C PHE A 191 8.57 -13.41 -3.83
N LEU A 192 7.97 -13.63 -4.99
CA LEU A 192 7.17 -14.82 -5.27
C LEU A 192 8.03 -16.04 -5.65
N ASP A 193 9.30 -15.84 -6.00
CA ASP A 193 10.22 -16.92 -6.27
C ASP A 193 10.54 -17.73 -5.00
N LYS A 194 10.52 -19.07 -5.13
CA LYS A 194 10.85 -19.98 -4.03
C LYS A 194 12.27 -19.81 -3.48
N ALA A 195 13.18 -19.25 -4.29
CA ALA A 195 14.58 -19.07 -3.93
C ALA A 195 14.85 -17.81 -3.08
N THR A 196 13.99 -16.79 -3.14
CA THR A 196 14.22 -15.50 -2.49
C THR A 196 13.58 -15.35 -1.12
N GLY A 197 12.80 -16.32 -0.66
CA GLY A 197 12.52 -16.63 0.75
C GLY A 197 11.98 -15.54 1.67
N SER A 198 11.24 -14.50 1.21
CA SER A 198 10.62 -13.60 2.16
C SER A 198 9.52 -14.32 2.95
N ALA A 199 9.41 -14.05 4.26
CA ALA A 199 8.40 -14.64 5.15
C ALA A 199 6.99 -14.34 4.62
N PHE A 200 6.78 -13.16 4.05
CA PHE A 200 5.51 -12.76 3.48
C PHE A 200 5.16 -13.57 2.21
N ALA A 201 6.13 -13.76 1.32
CA ALA A 201 5.92 -14.59 0.12
C ALA A 201 5.64 -16.06 0.47
N ALA A 202 6.26 -16.56 1.53
CA ALA A 202 5.95 -17.91 2.05
C ALA A 202 4.50 -17.98 2.54
N LEU A 203 4.04 -16.97 3.30
CA LEU A 203 2.65 -16.88 3.76
C LEU A 203 1.66 -16.87 2.58
N ILE A 204 1.86 -16.02 1.58
CA ILE A 204 0.95 -15.93 0.44
C ILE A 204 0.89 -17.26 -0.34
N ARG A 205 2.03 -17.91 -0.58
CA ARG A 205 2.04 -19.22 -1.21
C ARG A 205 1.30 -20.28 -0.40
N GLU A 206 1.46 -20.27 0.93
CA GLU A 206 0.74 -21.15 1.85
C GLU A 206 -0.76 -20.90 1.76
N MET A 207 -1.20 -19.63 1.89
CA MET A 207 -2.62 -19.26 1.84
C MET A 207 -3.29 -19.62 0.51
N ILE A 208 -2.56 -19.55 -0.61
CA ILE A 208 -3.05 -20.03 -1.91
C ILE A 208 -3.08 -21.56 -1.94
N GLY A 209 -2.04 -22.22 -1.43
CA GLY A 209 -1.91 -23.68 -1.47
C GLY A 209 -2.90 -24.43 -0.60
N ASP A 210 -3.27 -23.88 0.56
CA ASP A 210 -4.26 -24.45 1.49
C ASP A 210 -5.70 -23.93 1.26
N GLY A 211 -5.88 -23.05 0.26
CA GLY A 211 -7.19 -22.56 -0.14
C GLY A 211 -7.73 -21.40 0.68
N ARG A 212 -6.96 -20.84 1.62
CA ARG A 212 -7.37 -19.61 2.35
C ARG A 212 -7.46 -18.38 1.43
N LEU A 213 -6.75 -18.39 0.30
CA LEU A 213 -6.77 -17.29 -0.66
C LEU A 213 -7.00 -17.83 -2.07
N ARG A 214 -8.16 -17.55 -2.66
CA ARG A 214 -8.49 -17.92 -4.03
C ARG A 214 -8.19 -16.76 -4.98
N VAL A 215 -7.09 -16.86 -5.73
CA VAL A 215 -6.70 -15.83 -6.70
C VAL A 215 -7.73 -15.74 -7.83
N CYS A 216 -8.29 -14.56 -8.05
CA CYS A 216 -9.20 -14.24 -9.17
C CYS A 216 -8.40 -13.75 -10.37
N THR A 217 -7.49 -12.82 -10.15
CA THR A 217 -6.59 -12.31 -11.18
C THR A 217 -5.23 -11.93 -10.60
N GLN A 218 -4.21 -12.00 -11.46
CA GLN A 218 -2.88 -11.47 -11.18
C GLN A 218 -2.32 -10.79 -12.42
N ARG A 219 -1.55 -9.71 -12.22
CA ARG A 219 -0.95 -8.95 -13.32
C ARG A 219 0.44 -8.46 -12.94
N THR A 220 1.45 -8.80 -13.75
CA THR A 220 2.78 -8.19 -13.63
C THR A 220 2.77 -6.82 -14.30
N TYR A 221 3.34 -5.82 -13.62
CA TYR A 221 3.40 -4.44 -14.09
C TYR A 221 4.64 -3.72 -13.55
N THR A 222 4.94 -2.54 -14.08
CA THR A 222 5.98 -1.67 -13.53
C THR A 222 5.40 -0.93 -12.32
N HIS A 223 5.83 -1.29 -11.11
CA HIS A 223 5.46 -0.59 -9.88
C HIS A 223 5.90 0.88 -9.91
N ARG A 224 7.19 1.09 -10.11
CA ARG A 224 7.84 2.40 -10.26
C ARG A 224 9.21 2.24 -10.94
N LEU A 225 9.86 3.36 -11.18
CA LEU A 225 11.27 3.37 -11.55
C LEU A 225 12.15 3.29 -10.29
N SER A 226 13.36 2.75 -10.43
CA SER A 226 14.44 2.90 -9.47
C SER A 226 15.07 4.30 -9.57
N VAL A 227 15.96 4.65 -8.66
CA VAL A 227 16.74 5.89 -8.76
C VAL A 227 17.63 5.95 -10.01
N SER A 228 18.04 4.78 -10.56
CA SER A 228 18.78 4.67 -11.81
C SER A 228 17.89 4.69 -13.07
N GLY A 229 16.57 4.74 -12.91
CA GLY A 229 15.59 4.74 -14.01
C GLY A 229 15.16 3.35 -14.49
N ASP A 230 15.59 2.28 -13.85
CA ASP A 230 15.19 0.93 -14.17
C ASP A 230 13.76 0.66 -13.74
N LYS A 231 13.02 -0.15 -14.52
CA LYS A 231 11.67 -0.57 -14.17
C LYS A 231 11.72 -1.60 -13.04
N LEU A 232 10.95 -1.37 -11.98
CA LEU A 232 10.79 -2.31 -10.88
C LEU A 232 9.49 -3.10 -11.07
N PRO A 233 9.55 -4.39 -11.48
CA PRO A 233 8.38 -5.21 -11.72
C PRO A 233 7.77 -5.68 -10.40
N TYR A 234 6.44 -5.62 -10.33
CA TYR A 234 5.61 -6.13 -9.23
C TYR A 234 4.45 -6.93 -9.79
N VAL A 235 3.90 -7.79 -8.96
CA VAL A 235 2.68 -8.53 -9.27
C VAL A 235 1.54 -7.97 -8.42
N ALA A 236 0.51 -7.48 -9.10
CA ALA A 236 -0.78 -7.15 -8.50
C ALA A 236 -1.62 -8.42 -8.43
N ILE A 237 -2.27 -8.64 -7.29
CA ILE A 237 -3.11 -9.82 -7.03
C ILE A 237 -4.44 -9.35 -6.48
N VAL A 238 -5.54 -9.83 -7.07
CA VAL A 238 -6.88 -9.73 -6.52
C VAL A 238 -7.40 -11.13 -6.27
N ALA A 239 -7.90 -11.36 -5.08
CA ALA A 239 -8.31 -12.67 -4.60
C ALA A 239 -9.58 -12.59 -3.76
N ARG A 240 -10.18 -13.74 -3.48
CA ARG A 240 -11.29 -13.93 -2.55
C ARG A 240 -10.82 -14.73 -1.33
N LYS A 241 -11.36 -14.39 -0.16
CA LYS A 241 -11.37 -15.25 1.01
C LYS A 241 -12.51 -16.26 0.82
N PRO A 242 -12.25 -17.58 0.71
CA PRO A 242 -13.29 -18.59 0.51
C PRO A 242 -14.25 -18.75 1.65
#